data_c2c119ca9da2dd86aaa57cf52ca2247f
#
_entry.id   c2c119ca9da2dd86aaa57cf52ca2247f
#
_cell.length_a   1.000
_cell.length_b   1.000
_cell.length_c   1.000
_cell.angle_alpha   90.00
_cell.angle_beta   90.00
_cell.angle_gamma   90.00
#
_symmetry.space_group_name_H-M   'P 1'
#
loop_
_entity.id
_entity.type
_entity.pdbx_description
1 polymer ?
#
loop_
_entity_poly.entity_id
_entity_poly.type
_entity_poly.pdbx_seq_one_letter_code
_entity_poly.pdbx_strand_id
1 'polypeptide(L)'
;MGDDTLDRDARIKLSIGTKKQGAYDGVFNGPSSLAFDIHRGLLLVVDCYNHRVQVFSCDDGSFVSKFGEKGHEPGEFQYPEGIAIDHDHDRILITECENHRVQSWSLSEQSFVSCIGHQGSGDLEFNNPRDVAIDKHHHRIIIADARNNRLVFLSSIDISFLFSIGKQGSQPAEFNSQSHVAIDDDRHRIIVSDDNNHRVQVLSSIDGSFLFEFGSKGDEQGQLNSPSGLCIDNQGRIIVTDFWNHRLQAFTHEGHHISSFDCGIEYPWVVAFDEHRGLIAFTTDNRVHVIGANQWLADTFTWRPDRHRYAPSWMKRTVSTMTMIRSLIDECSAMSMIPNELLFEIFSFL
;
A
#
# COMPACT_ATOMS: atom_id res chain seq x y z
N MET A 1 -9.42 4.78 30.99
CA MET A 1 -10.13 3.83 30.09
C MET A 1 -10.15 4.51 28.75
N GLY A 2 -9.18 4.22 27.91
CA GLY A 2 -9.15 4.71 26.52
C GLY A 2 -10.24 3.99 25.73
N ASP A 3 -11.09 4.76 25.13
CA ASP A 3 -12.20 4.27 24.30
C ASP A 3 -11.59 3.61 23.06
N ASP A 4 -11.72 2.29 22.94
CA ASP A 4 -11.23 1.51 21.79
C ASP A 4 -12.23 1.63 20.64
N THR A 5 -12.35 2.83 20.07
CA THR A 5 -13.31 3.12 19.00
C THR A 5 -13.04 2.32 17.73
N LEU A 6 -11.75 2.04 17.43
CA LEU A 6 -11.35 1.21 16.31
C LEU A 6 -11.89 -0.23 16.42
N ASP A 7 -11.78 -0.86 17.58
CA ASP A 7 -12.23 -2.24 17.77
C ASP A 7 -13.77 -2.38 17.75
N ARG A 8 -14.49 -1.25 17.78
CA ARG A 8 -15.96 -1.19 17.66
C ARG A 8 -16.44 -0.84 16.26
N ASP A 9 -15.52 -0.45 15.34
CA ASP A 9 -15.92 -0.18 13.97
C ASP A 9 -16.24 -1.49 13.25
N ALA A 10 -17.49 -1.64 12.83
CA ALA A 10 -17.97 -2.83 12.12
C ALA A 10 -17.23 -3.11 10.80
N ARG A 11 -16.43 -2.16 10.30
CA ARG A 11 -15.60 -2.31 9.10
C ARG A 11 -14.29 -3.06 9.38
N ILE A 12 -13.82 -3.10 10.64
CA ILE A 12 -12.63 -3.86 11.02
C ILE A 12 -12.98 -5.32 11.14
N LYS A 13 -12.40 -6.15 10.28
CA LYS A 13 -12.58 -7.61 10.28
C LYS A 13 -11.67 -8.29 11.29
N LEU A 14 -10.48 -7.75 11.47
CA LEU A 14 -9.42 -8.37 12.28
C LEU A 14 -8.50 -7.29 12.85
N SER A 15 -8.09 -7.47 14.10
CA SER A 15 -7.03 -6.69 14.75
C SER A 15 -6.01 -7.63 15.37
N ILE A 16 -4.74 -7.46 15.01
CA ILE A 16 -3.60 -8.24 15.53
C ILE A 16 -2.74 -7.31 16.38
N GLY A 17 -2.25 -7.80 17.49
CA GLY A 17 -1.44 -7.03 18.41
C GLY A 17 -2.23 -6.40 19.55
N THR A 18 -1.56 -5.59 20.33
CA THR A 18 -2.13 -4.87 21.49
C THR A 18 -1.68 -3.41 21.48
N LYS A 19 -2.41 -2.52 22.15
CA LYS A 19 -1.98 -1.10 22.31
C LYS A 19 -0.62 -0.98 23.01
N LYS A 20 -0.28 -1.93 23.87
CA LYS A 20 1.02 -1.94 24.56
C LYS A 20 2.05 -2.63 23.70
N GLN A 21 3.17 -1.98 23.49
CA GLN A 21 4.33 -2.59 22.85
C GLN A 21 4.84 -3.81 23.63
N GLY A 22 5.43 -4.75 22.93
CA GLY A 22 6.01 -5.94 23.55
C GLY A 22 6.78 -6.81 22.55
N ALA A 23 7.48 -7.81 23.05
CA ALA A 23 8.31 -8.71 22.25
C ALA A 23 7.77 -10.15 22.18
N TYR A 24 6.57 -10.40 22.73
CA TYR A 24 5.94 -11.72 22.65
C TYR A 24 5.38 -11.95 21.23
N ASP A 25 5.11 -13.21 20.91
CA ASP A 25 4.47 -13.57 19.64
C ASP A 25 3.06 -12.97 19.57
N GLY A 26 2.75 -12.34 18.44
CA GLY A 26 1.49 -11.61 18.25
C GLY A 26 1.44 -10.22 18.88
N VAL A 27 2.54 -9.73 19.48
CA VAL A 27 2.65 -8.37 20.01
C VAL A 27 3.77 -7.64 19.28
N PHE A 28 3.57 -6.36 18.99
CA PHE A 28 4.49 -5.56 18.20
C PHE A 28 5.15 -4.43 19.00
N ASN A 29 6.23 -3.92 18.45
CA ASN A 29 6.86 -2.68 18.83
C ASN A 29 7.25 -1.89 17.58
N GLY A 30 6.37 -0.99 17.12
CA GLY A 30 6.55 -0.22 15.91
C GLY A 30 6.48 -1.08 14.62
N PRO A 31 5.33 -1.68 14.29
CA PRO A 31 5.19 -2.40 13.03
C PRO A 31 5.29 -1.41 11.85
N SER A 32 6.36 -1.54 11.04
CA SER A 32 6.76 -0.55 10.04
C SER A 32 6.37 -0.91 8.61
N SER A 33 6.18 -2.18 8.28
CA SER A 33 5.76 -2.59 6.95
C SER A 33 4.96 -3.90 6.96
N LEU A 34 4.18 -4.11 5.90
CA LEU A 34 3.26 -5.22 5.71
C LEU A 34 3.38 -5.79 4.30
N ALA A 35 3.36 -7.11 4.18
CA ALA A 35 3.24 -7.77 2.89
C ALA A 35 2.31 -8.99 2.97
N PHE A 36 1.41 -9.14 2.00
CA PHE A 36 0.56 -10.32 1.87
C PHE A 36 1.23 -11.39 1.02
N ASP A 37 1.42 -12.57 1.59
CA ASP A 37 1.63 -13.79 0.80
C ASP A 37 0.27 -14.31 0.35
N ILE A 38 -0.16 -13.82 -0.80
CA ILE A 38 -1.50 -14.10 -1.36
C ILE A 38 -1.70 -15.58 -1.71
N HIS A 39 -0.60 -16.30 -2.01
CA HIS A 39 -0.66 -17.72 -2.37
C HIS A 39 -0.87 -18.61 -1.14
N ARG A 40 -0.31 -18.25 0.01
CA ARG A 40 -0.42 -19.03 1.25
C ARG A 40 -1.44 -18.47 2.23
N GLY A 41 -2.00 -17.29 1.94
CA GLY A 41 -2.93 -16.62 2.83
C GLY A 41 -2.29 -16.13 4.12
N LEU A 42 -1.08 -15.60 4.02
CA LEU A 42 -0.31 -15.11 5.15
C LEU A 42 -0.10 -13.60 5.06
N LEU A 43 -0.02 -12.97 6.22
CA LEU A 43 0.37 -11.58 6.37
C LEU A 43 1.72 -11.54 7.11
N LEU A 44 2.73 -10.99 6.46
CA LEU A 44 4.04 -10.73 7.02
C LEU A 44 4.07 -9.30 7.57
N VAL A 45 4.54 -9.15 8.79
CA VAL A 45 4.60 -7.86 9.51
C VAL A 45 6.03 -7.61 9.97
N VAL A 46 6.62 -6.52 9.52
CA VAL A 46 7.93 -6.07 10.00
C VAL A 46 7.74 -5.41 11.37
N ASP A 47 8.30 -6.03 12.39
CA ASP A 47 8.23 -5.60 13.81
C ASP A 47 9.54 -4.87 14.17
N CYS A 48 9.66 -3.62 13.69
CA CYS A 48 10.88 -2.85 13.53
C CYS A 48 11.74 -2.78 14.79
N TYR A 49 11.16 -2.31 15.91
CA TYR A 49 11.90 -2.16 17.16
C TYR A 49 12.16 -3.48 17.90
N ASN A 50 11.51 -4.56 17.47
CA ASN A 50 11.80 -5.93 17.93
C ASN A 50 12.76 -6.67 16.98
N HIS A 51 13.22 -6.01 15.89
CA HIS A 51 14.22 -6.53 14.95
C HIS A 51 13.86 -7.89 14.35
N ARG A 52 12.60 -8.04 13.94
CA ARG A 52 12.09 -9.32 13.41
C ARG A 52 10.96 -9.10 12.42
N VAL A 53 10.62 -10.17 11.72
CA VAL A 53 9.36 -10.28 10.97
C VAL A 53 8.48 -11.31 11.65
N GLN A 54 7.20 -11.02 11.84
CA GLN A 54 6.19 -11.95 12.31
C GLN A 54 5.22 -12.29 11.18
N VAL A 55 4.75 -13.54 11.15
CA VAL A 55 3.86 -14.08 10.12
C VAL A 55 2.56 -14.51 10.77
N PHE A 56 1.45 -14.11 10.16
CA PHE A 56 0.09 -14.37 10.64
C PHE A 56 -0.77 -14.98 9.55
N SER A 57 -1.77 -15.77 9.97
CA SER A 57 -2.85 -16.21 9.09
C SER A 57 -3.76 -15.04 8.73
N CYS A 58 -4.09 -14.88 7.44
CA CYS A 58 -5.07 -13.88 7.00
C CYS A 58 -6.51 -14.26 7.35
N ASP A 59 -6.78 -15.50 7.70
CA ASP A 59 -8.14 -16.00 7.93
C ASP A 59 -8.63 -15.60 9.33
N ASP A 60 -7.76 -15.70 10.35
CA ASP A 60 -8.14 -15.48 11.75
C ASP A 60 -7.12 -14.63 12.54
N GLY A 61 -6.01 -14.19 11.92
CA GLY A 61 -4.95 -13.41 12.57
C GLY A 61 -4.09 -14.19 13.55
N SER A 62 -4.18 -15.52 13.55
CA SER A 62 -3.34 -16.33 14.42
C SER A 62 -1.86 -16.23 14.02
N PHE A 63 -0.99 -16.21 15.04
CA PHE A 63 0.45 -16.24 14.84
C PHE A 63 0.87 -17.58 14.22
N VAL A 64 1.69 -17.53 13.18
CA VAL A 64 2.21 -18.71 12.46
C VAL A 64 3.68 -18.94 12.75
N SER A 65 4.51 -17.91 12.52
CA SER A 65 5.96 -17.99 12.65
C SER A 65 6.59 -16.61 12.81
N LYS A 66 7.89 -16.60 13.07
CA LYS A 66 8.71 -15.39 13.03
C LYS A 66 10.13 -15.73 12.63
N PHE A 67 10.86 -14.76 12.09
CA PHE A 67 12.27 -14.89 11.76
C PHE A 67 13.00 -13.56 11.96
N GLY A 68 14.33 -13.64 12.06
CA GLY A 68 15.20 -12.53 12.36
C GLY A 68 15.32 -12.24 13.86
N GLU A 69 16.45 -11.67 14.22
CA GLU A 69 16.78 -11.20 15.56
C GLU A 69 17.70 -9.98 15.49
N LYS A 70 17.90 -9.31 16.62
CA LYS A 70 18.69 -8.08 16.64
C LYS A 70 20.17 -8.33 16.38
N GLY A 71 20.75 -7.65 15.38
CA GLY A 71 22.18 -7.66 15.14
C GLY A 71 22.59 -7.11 13.77
N HIS A 72 23.85 -7.39 13.39
CA HIS A 72 24.48 -6.90 12.17
C HIS A 72 24.92 -8.03 11.24
N GLU A 73 24.95 -9.27 11.75
CA GLU A 73 25.37 -10.43 10.96
C GLU A 73 24.31 -10.78 9.88
N PRO A 74 24.68 -11.56 8.87
CA PRO A 74 23.70 -12.10 7.92
C PRO A 74 22.59 -12.88 8.60
N GLY A 75 21.32 -12.52 8.33
CA GLY A 75 20.16 -13.10 8.99
C GLY A 75 19.73 -12.41 10.28
N GLU A 76 20.49 -11.45 10.78
CA GLU A 76 20.09 -10.55 11.87
C GLU A 76 19.61 -9.22 11.32
N PHE A 77 18.77 -8.51 12.06
CA PHE A 77 18.20 -7.22 11.67
C PHE A 77 18.59 -6.09 12.62
N GLN A 78 18.75 -4.89 12.03
CA GLN A 78 18.87 -3.65 12.78
C GLN A 78 17.87 -2.63 12.23
N TYR A 79 16.73 -2.51 12.92
CA TYR A 79 15.58 -1.70 12.49
C TYR A 79 15.16 -2.02 11.05
N PRO A 80 14.61 -3.21 10.80
CA PRO A 80 14.00 -3.53 9.52
C PRO A 80 12.79 -2.62 9.29
N GLU A 81 12.63 -2.10 8.08
CA GLU A 81 11.60 -1.10 7.75
C GLU A 81 10.63 -1.60 6.69
N GLY A 82 11.09 -1.82 5.45
CA GLY A 82 10.26 -2.22 4.33
C GLY A 82 10.33 -3.71 4.04
N ILE A 83 9.26 -4.25 3.46
CA ILE A 83 9.17 -5.64 3.04
C ILE A 83 8.45 -5.79 1.71
N ALA A 84 9.00 -6.60 0.81
CA ALA A 84 8.33 -7.02 -0.42
C ALA A 84 8.46 -8.52 -0.65
N ILE A 85 7.45 -9.12 -1.27
CA ILE A 85 7.43 -10.54 -1.62
C ILE A 85 7.58 -10.69 -3.14
N ASP A 86 8.60 -11.42 -3.55
CA ASP A 86 8.85 -11.81 -4.93
C ASP A 86 8.56 -13.29 -5.09
N HIS A 87 7.33 -13.60 -5.49
CA HIS A 87 6.88 -14.99 -5.70
C HIS A 87 7.62 -15.68 -6.84
N ASP A 88 8.05 -14.93 -7.87
CA ASP A 88 8.70 -15.49 -9.06
C ASP A 88 10.09 -16.07 -8.72
N HIS A 89 10.73 -15.53 -7.68
CA HIS A 89 12.06 -15.96 -7.24
C HIS A 89 12.08 -16.56 -5.82
N ASP A 90 10.92 -16.92 -5.25
CA ASP A 90 10.79 -17.46 -3.89
C ASP A 90 11.51 -16.60 -2.84
N ARG A 91 11.35 -15.28 -2.86
CA ARG A 91 12.07 -14.39 -1.94
C ARG A 91 11.20 -13.36 -1.24
N ILE A 92 11.66 -13.04 -0.03
CA ILE A 92 11.25 -11.88 0.74
C ILE A 92 12.43 -10.90 0.72
N LEU A 93 12.19 -9.65 0.34
CA LEU A 93 13.18 -8.57 0.44
C LEU A 93 12.84 -7.70 1.63
N ILE A 94 13.85 -7.36 2.45
CA ILE A 94 13.68 -6.56 3.66
C ILE A 94 14.76 -5.49 3.71
N THR A 95 14.35 -4.23 3.82
CA THR A 95 15.26 -3.12 4.01
C THR A 95 15.60 -2.94 5.49
N GLU A 96 16.83 -2.55 5.78
CA GLU A 96 17.30 -2.26 7.13
C GLU A 96 17.90 -0.86 7.22
N CYS A 97 17.26 0.00 8.01
CA CYS A 97 17.65 1.39 8.13
C CYS A 97 19.07 1.60 8.68
N GLU A 98 19.40 0.95 9.78
CA GLU A 98 20.67 1.19 10.49
C GLU A 98 21.80 0.26 10.04
N ASN A 99 21.50 -0.85 9.36
CA ASN A 99 22.50 -1.64 8.68
C ASN A 99 22.74 -1.16 7.24
N HIS A 100 21.94 -0.20 6.74
CA HIS A 100 22.06 0.37 5.41
C HIS A 100 22.13 -0.66 4.30
N ARG A 101 21.30 -1.71 4.38
CA ARG A 101 21.31 -2.84 3.46
C ARG A 101 19.90 -3.35 3.15
N VAL A 102 19.82 -4.23 2.17
CA VAL A 102 18.64 -5.03 1.87
C VAL A 102 19.00 -6.49 2.02
N GLN A 103 18.21 -7.23 2.79
CA GLN A 103 18.34 -8.68 2.90
C GLN A 103 17.32 -9.39 2.01
N SER A 104 17.75 -10.52 1.45
CA SER A 104 16.92 -11.48 0.74
C SER A 104 16.77 -12.74 1.59
N TRP A 105 15.54 -13.18 1.79
CA TRP A 105 15.17 -14.39 2.52
C TRP A 105 14.36 -15.31 1.63
N SER A 106 14.48 -16.64 1.80
CA SER A 106 13.57 -17.57 1.14
C SER A 106 12.15 -17.39 1.66
N LEU A 107 11.19 -17.21 0.75
CA LEU A 107 9.77 -17.13 1.10
C LEU A 107 9.26 -18.48 1.61
N SER A 108 9.68 -19.58 0.98
CA SER A 108 9.24 -20.93 1.34
C SER A 108 9.79 -21.41 2.69
N GLU A 109 11.05 -21.09 3.00
CA GLU A 109 11.74 -21.63 4.18
C GLU A 109 11.91 -20.59 5.30
N GLN A 110 11.66 -19.31 5.01
CA GLN A 110 11.88 -18.19 5.94
C GLN A 110 13.34 -18.20 6.48
N SER A 111 14.28 -18.51 5.61
CA SER A 111 15.71 -18.57 5.92
C SER A 111 16.49 -17.50 5.14
N PHE A 112 17.56 -16.99 5.73
CA PHE A 112 18.44 -16.01 5.09
C PHE A 112 19.08 -16.58 3.82
N VAL A 113 19.10 -15.78 2.75
CA VAL A 113 19.72 -16.14 1.47
C VAL A 113 20.94 -15.26 1.18
N SER A 114 20.77 -13.95 1.18
CA SER A 114 21.83 -12.99 0.85
C SER A 114 21.52 -11.60 1.36
N CYS A 115 22.51 -10.72 1.34
CA CYS A 115 22.31 -9.29 1.59
C CYS A 115 23.17 -8.45 0.64
N ILE A 116 22.70 -7.24 0.36
CA ILE A 116 23.39 -6.23 -0.43
C ILE A 116 23.35 -4.89 0.27
N GLY A 117 24.38 -4.11 0.07
CA GLY A 117 24.44 -2.73 0.54
C GLY A 117 25.29 -2.55 1.80
N HIS A 118 25.69 -1.33 1.99
CA HIS A 118 26.34 -0.75 3.15
C HIS A 118 26.14 0.76 3.11
N GLN A 119 26.54 1.47 4.14
CA GLN A 119 26.35 2.91 4.23
C GLN A 119 27.11 3.66 3.14
N GLY A 120 26.40 4.51 2.40
CA GLY A 120 27.00 5.38 1.39
C GLY A 120 25.96 5.90 0.39
N SER A 121 26.45 6.41 -0.76
CA SER A 121 25.63 6.98 -1.84
C SER A 121 26.01 6.48 -3.24
N GLY A 122 26.88 5.49 -3.35
CA GLY A 122 27.24 4.82 -4.61
C GLY A 122 26.14 3.87 -5.09
N ASP A 123 26.44 3.06 -6.11
CA ASP A 123 25.46 2.26 -6.84
C ASP A 123 24.74 1.22 -5.97
N LEU A 124 25.45 0.47 -5.14
CA LEU A 124 24.90 -0.49 -4.18
C LEU A 124 25.13 -0.05 -2.73
N GLU A 125 25.25 1.22 -2.50
CA GLU A 125 25.33 1.81 -1.18
C GLU A 125 24.00 2.47 -0.83
N PHE A 126 23.59 2.40 0.41
CA PHE A 126 22.32 2.98 0.86
C PHE A 126 22.53 3.87 2.09
N ASN A 127 21.61 4.77 2.32
CA ASN A 127 21.56 5.55 3.54
C ASN A 127 20.12 5.53 4.10
N ASN A 128 19.88 4.66 5.08
CA ASN A 128 18.58 4.48 5.69
C ASN A 128 17.50 4.10 4.65
N PRO A 129 17.66 2.96 3.93
CA PRO A 129 16.65 2.49 2.99
C PRO A 129 15.38 2.12 3.76
N ARG A 130 14.24 2.71 3.36
CA ARG A 130 12.97 2.56 4.09
C ARG A 130 12.03 1.56 3.48
N ASP A 131 11.99 1.47 2.16
CA ASP A 131 11.04 0.58 1.52
C ASP A 131 11.62 -0.09 0.28
N VAL A 132 10.98 -1.16 -0.15
CA VAL A 132 11.32 -1.93 -1.33
C VAL A 132 10.06 -2.40 -2.04
N ALA A 133 10.04 -2.29 -3.37
CA ALA A 133 8.97 -2.79 -4.22
C ALA A 133 9.51 -3.64 -5.38
N ILE A 134 8.66 -4.52 -5.91
CA ILE A 134 8.96 -5.38 -7.05
C ILE A 134 8.17 -4.91 -8.26
N ASP A 135 8.88 -4.45 -9.29
CA ASP A 135 8.36 -4.19 -10.63
C ASP A 135 8.50 -5.49 -11.47
N LYS A 136 7.47 -6.30 -11.44
CA LYS A 136 7.46 -7.61 -12.11
C LYS A 136 7.57 -7.46 -13.63
N HIS A 137 6.93 -6.43 -14.17
CA HIS A 137 6.87 -6.21 -15.62
C HIS A 137 8.25 -5.91 -16.22
N HIS A 138 9.08 -5.14 -15.50
CA HIS A 138 10.42 -4.78 -15.96
C HIS A 138 11.53 -5.58 -15.29
N HIS A 139 11.20 -6.61 -14.50
CA HIS A 139 12.16 -7.42 -13.74
C HIS A 139 13.09 -6.58 -12.86
N ARG A 140 12.51 -5.69 -12.03
CA ARG A 140 13.26 -4.75 -11.19
C ARG A 140 12.86 -4.84 -9.73
N ILE A 141 13.83 -4.53 -8.89
CA ILE A 141 13.64 -4.20 -7.48
C ILE A 141 13.85 -2.70 -7.36
N ILE A 142 12.94 -1.99 -6.70
CA ILE A 142 13.01 -0.55 -6.49
C ILE A 142 13.12 -0.30 -4.99
N ILE A 143 14.17 0.41 -4.57
CA ILE A 143 14.49 0.69 -3.18
C ILE A 143 14.34 2.20 -2.92
N ALA A 144 13.57 2.56 -1.91
CA ALA A 144 13.49 3.93 -1.41
C ALA A 144 14.68 4.21 -0.48
N ASP A 145 15.75 4.77 -1.03
CA ASP A 145 16.99 5.14 -0.32
C ASP A 145 16.83 6.53 0.33
N ALA A 146 16.11 6.54 1.45
CA ALA A 146 15.41 7.71 1.99
C ALA A 146 16.34 8.87 2.36
N ARG A 147 17.46 8.64 3.03
CA ARG A 147 18.40 9.74 3.39
C ARG A 147 19.28 10.20 2.23
N ASN A 148 19.37 9.38 1.16
CA ASN A 148 19.96 9.81 -0.09
C ASN A 148 18.94 10.50 -1.02
N ASN A 149 17.66 10.53 -0.63
CA ASN A 149 16.56 11.15 -1.40
C ASN A 149 16.49 10.65 -2.84
N ARG A 150 16.63 9.34 -3.05
CA ARG A 150 16.61 8.70 -4.37
C ARG A 150 15.88 7.37 -4.35
N LEU A 151 15.43 6.94 -5.51
CA LEU A 151 15.04 5.56 -5.78
C LEU A 151 16.20 4.85 -6.47
N VAL A 152 16.55 3.67 -6.00
CA VAL A 152 17.58 2.80 -6.59
C VAL A 152 16.90 1.63 -7.28
N PHE A 153 17.27 1.39 -8.54
CA PHE A 153 16.73 0.32 -9.36
C PHE A 153 17.77 -0.78 -9.53
N LEU A 154 17.39 -1.99 -9.14
CA LEU A 154 18.20 -3.19 -9.30
C LEU A 154 17.48 -4.18 -10.22
N SER A 155 18.25 -5.02 -10.91
CA SER A 155 17.70 -6.19 -11.60
C SER A 155 17.13 -7.19 -10.59
N SER A 156 15.90 -7.67 -10.80
CA SER A 156 15.35 -8.73 -9.96
C SER A 156 15.95 -10.11 -10.26
N ILE A 157 16.67 -10.26 -11.35
CA ILE A 157 17.27 -11.53 -11.78
C ILE A 157 18.58 -11.82 -11.02
N ASP A 158 19.47 -10.82 -10.97
CA ASP A 158 20.84 -10.99 -10.44
C ASP A 158 21.23 -9.95 -9.39
N ILE A 159 20.27 -9.09 -8.99
CA ILE A 159 20.45 -8.02 -7.98
C ILE A 159 21.52 -6.97 -8.40
N SER A 160 21.86 -6.90 -9.68
CA SER A 160 22.80 -5.89 -10.17
C SER A 160 22.14 -4.50 -10.21
N PHE A 161 22.96 -3.46 -9.99
CA PHE A 161 22.54 -2.07 -10.12
C PHE A 161 22.20 -1.74 -11.57
N LEU A 162 21.07 -1.08 -11.80
CA LEU A 162 20.65 -0.60 -13.11
C LEU A 162 20.83 0.91 -13.24
N PHE A 163 20.16 1.68 -12.39
CA PHE A 163 20.24 3.14 -12.33
C PHE A 163 19.61 3.65 -11.03
N SER A 164 19.72 4.94 -10.77
CA SER A 164 19.00 5.61 -9.70
C SER A 164 18.42 6.93 -10.18
N ILE A 165 17.34 7.38 -9.54
CA ILE A 165 16.68 8.66 -9.83
C ILE A 165 16.38 9.41 -8.54
N GLY A 166 16.33 10.71 -8.63
CA GLY A 166 16.02 11.59 -7.50
C GLY A 166 17.23 12.23 -6.88
N LYS A 167 16.98 13.27 -6.13
CA LYS A 167 17.88 14.02 -5.26
C LYS A 167 17.05 14.79 -4.25
N GLN A 168 17.68 15.37 -3.24
CA GLN A 168 16.98 16.20 -2.28
C GLN A 168 16.37 17.45 -2.93
N GLY A 169 15.07 17.68 -2.67
CA GLY A 169 14.36 18.86 -3.13
C GLY A 169 12.85 18.70 -3.14
N SER A 170 12.18 19.64 -3.82
CA SER A 170 10.72 19.70 -3.94
C SER A 170 10.20 19.83 -5.38
N GLN A 171 11.09 19.84 -6.36
CA GLN A 171 10.71 19.85 -7.77
C GLN A 171 10.24 18.46 -8.22
N PRO A 172 9.66 18.29 -9.41
CA PRO A 172 9.34 16.98 -9.99
C PRO A 172 10.52 16.02 -9.96
N ALA A 173 10.30 14.78 -9.50
CA ALA A 173 11.30 13.74 -9.28
C ALA A 173 12.44 14.11 -8.29
N GLU A 174 12.30 15.17 -7.50
CA GLU A 174 13.09 15.42 -6.31
C GLU A 174 12.31 14.94 -5.08
N PHE A 175 13.01 14.46 -4.06
CA PHE A 175 12.39 13.90 -2.85
C PHE A 175 12.92 14.58 -1.59
N ASN A 176 12.12 14.51 -0.53
CA ASN A 176 12.54 14.89 0.81
C ASN A 176 12.08 13.81 1.79
N SER A 177 12.97 12.83 2.04
CA SER A 177 12.68 11.70 2.90
C SER A 177 11.48 10.86 2.40
N GLN A 178 11.57 10.32 1.15
CA GLN A 178 10.54 9.39 0.67
C GLN A 178 10.43 8.19 1.61
N SER A 179 9.18 7.80 1.90
CA SER A 179 8.90 6.74 2.86
C SER A 179 8.60 5.41 2.20
N HIS A 180 7.63 5.39 1.27
CA HIS A 180 7.16 4.15 0.64
C HIS A 180 7.09 4.26 -0.88
N VAL A 181 7.16 3.08 -1.53
CA VAL A 181 7.07 2.92 -2.98
C VAL A 181 6.14 1.77 -3.33
N ALA A 182 5.21 1.99 -4.26
CA ALA A 182 4.36 0.92 -4.83
C ALA A 182 4.38 0.97 -6.36
N ILE A 183 4.06 -0.16 -6.99
CA ILE A 183 4.06 -0.32 -8.43
C ILE A 183 2.63 -0.53 -8.92
N ASP A 184 2.22 0.29 -9.89
CA ASP A 184 1.02 0.10 -10.71
C ASP A 184 1.46 -0.57 -12.02
N ASP A 185 1.54 -1.90 -12.01
CA ASP A 185 1.99 -2.69 -13.14
C ASP A 185 1.09 -2.47 -14.37
N ASP A 186 -0.22 -2.33 -14.18
CA ASP A 186 -1.19 -2.15 -15.28
C ASP A 186 -0.97 -0.84 -16.04
N ARG A 187 -0.47 0.21 -15.35
CA ARG A 187 -0.28 1.54 -15.93
C ARG A 187 1.18 1.93 -16.08
N HIS A 188 2.10 1.01 -15.79
CA HIS A 188 3.54 1.24 -15.83
C HIS A 188 3.97 2.45 -15.00
N ARG A 189 3.59 2.48 -13.71
CA ARG A 189 3.82 3.61 -12.81
C ARG A 189 4.47 3.17 -11.52
N ILE A 190 5.30 4.06 -10.99
CA ILE A 190 5.85 4.01 -9.64
C ILE A 190 5.15 5.10 -8.85
N ILE A 191 4.58 4.75 -7.71
CA ILE A 191 3.92 5.68 -6.80
C ILE A 191 4.79 5.81 -5.56
N VAL A 192 5.14 7.05 -5.19
CA VAL A 192 6.10 7.33 -4.11
C VAL A 192 5.49 8.32 -3.12
N SER A 193 5.47 7.97 -1.84
CA SER A 193 5.16 8.92 -0.78
C SER A 193 6.39 9.78 -0.48
N ASP A 194 6.24 11.10 -0.63
CA ASP A 194 7.28 12.11 -0.42
C ASP A 194 6.96 12.87 0.87
N ASP A 195 7.29 12.23 2.00
CA ASP A 195 6.85 12.51 3.36
C ASP A 195 6.97 13.99 3.76
N ASN A 196 8.17 14.55 3.74
CA ASN A 196 8.40 15.93 4.15
C ASN A 196 7.94 16.97 3.12
N ASN A 197 7.64 16.56 1.89
CA ASN A 197 7.01 17.41 0.89
C ASN A 197 5.48 17.32 0.92
N HIS A 198 4.90 16.47 1.78
CA HIS A 198 3.45 16.32 1.98
C HIS A 198 2.69 16.00 0.68
N ARG A 199 3.28 15.17 -0.18
CA ARG A 199 2.71 14.80 -1.48
C ARG A 199 2.96 13.34 -1.80
N VAL A 200 2.29 12.87 -2.83
CA VAL A 200 2.59 11.60 -3.52
C VAL A 200 3.02 11.95 -4.94
N GLN A 201 4.15 11.43 -5.38
CA GLN A 201 4.62 11.54 -6.75
C GLN A 201 4.34 10.27 -7.54
N VAL A 202 3.98 10.42 -8.80
CA VAL A 202 3.78 9.32 -9.74
C VAL A 202 4.80 9.45 -10.86
N LEU A 203 5.59 8.42 -11.04
CA LEU A 203 6.66 8.34 -12.02
C LEU A 203 6.37 7.21 -13.02
N SER A 204 6.96 7.27 -14.18
CA SER A 204 6.96 6.18 -15.16
C SER A 204 7.84 5.03 -14.66
N SER A 205 7.34 3.80 -14.64
CA SER A 205 8.17 2.64 -14.33
C SER A 205 9.10 2.25 -15.50
N ILE A 206 8.88 2.80 -16.68
CA ILE A 206 9.72 2.52 -17.87
C ILE A 206 11.11 3.14 -17.69
N ASP A 207 11.15 4.43 -17.34
CA ASP A 207 12.38 5.23 -17.32
C ASP A 207 12.57 6.11 -16.07
N GLY A 208 11.63 6.06 -15.12
CA GLY A 208 11.67 6.88 -13.90
C GLY A 208 11.27 8.34 -14.10
N SER A 209 10.80 8.74 -15.28
CA SER A 209 10.38 10.12 -15.53
C SER A 209 9.15 10.51 -14.73
N PHE A 210 9.09 11.78 -14.30
CA PHE A 210 7.95 12.32 -13.58
C PHE A 210 6.71 12.37 -14.48
N LEU A 211 5.59 11.92 -13.98
CA LEU A 211 4.29 11.98 -14.66
C LEU A 211 3.39 13.07 -14.06
N PHE A 212 3.10 12.97 -12.78
CA PHE A 212 2.33 13.95 -12.02
C PHE A 212 2.49 13.74 -10.51
N GLU A 213 1.92 14.64 -9.72
CA GLU A 213 1.86 14.55 -8.27
C GLU A 213 0.48 14.95 -7.76
N PHE A 214 0.17 14.55 -6.54
CA PHE A 214 -1.04 14.97 -5.84
C PHE A 214 -0.78 15.07 -4.34
N GLY A 215 -1.70 15.73 -3.64
CA GLY A 215 -1.52 16.08 -2.25
C GLY A 215 -0.81 17.44 -2.09
N SER A 216 -1.01 18.04 -0.95
CA SER A 216 -0.34 19.24 -0.48
C SER A 216 -0.50 19.30 1.04
N LYS A 217 0.37 20.02 1.73
CA LYS A 217 0.28 20.12 3.19
C LYS A 217 -1.05 20.67 3.67
N GLY A 218 -1.74 19.91 4.53
CA GLY A 218 -3.01 20.30 5.16
C GLY A 218 -3.81 19.10 5.66
N ASP A 219 -5.03 19.35 6.13
CA ASP A 219 -5.95 18.39 6.73
C ASP A 219 -7.28 18.26 5.96
N GLU A 220 -7.49 19.06 4.93
CA GLU A 220 -8.67 18.97 4.07
C GLU A 220 -8.66 17.68 3.23
N GLN A 221 -9.77 17.37 2.57
CA GLN A 221 -9.88 16.23 1.66
C GLN A 221 -8.88 16.35 0.50
N GLY A 222 -8.04 15.33 0.32
CA GLY A 222 -6.99 15.32 -0.70
C GLY A 222 -5.70 16.04 -0.30
N GLN A 223 -5.68 16.77 0.82
CA GLN A 223 -4.45 17.24 1.44
C GLN A 223 -3.82 16.16 2.30
N LEU A 224 -2.52 16.21 2.49
CA LEU A 224 -1.73 15.22 3.21
C LEU A 224 -0.82 15.89 4.23
N ASN A 225 -0.56 15.19 5.33
CA ASN A 225 0.40 15.64 6.34
C ASN A 225 1.33 14.48 6.71
N SER A 226 2.52 14.49 6.11
CA SER A 226 3.49 13.37 6.14
C SER A 226 2.86 12.06 5.67
N PRO A 227 2.53 11.92 4.36
CA PRO A 227 2.09 10.65 3.83
C PRO A 227 3.21 9.62 3.98
N SER A 228 2.90 8.48 4.60
CA SER A 228 3.87 7.43 4.87
C SER A 228 3.64 6.23 3.95
N GLY A 229 2.87 5.23 4.39
CA GLY A 229 2.57 4.04 3.61
C GLY A 229 1.63 4.30 2.44
N LEU A 230 1.77 3.52 1.38
CA LEU A 230 0.83 3.51 0.27
C LEU A 230 0.71 2.13 -0.37
N CYS A 231 -0.46 1.84 -0.91
CA CYS A 231 -0.68 0.65 -1.73
C CYS A 231 -1.67 0.95 -2.87
N ILE A 232 -1.79 0.01 -3.79
CA ILE A 232 -2.68 0.11 -4.94
C ILE A 232 -3.64 -1.08 -4.89
N ASP A 233 -4.93 -0.84 -5.05
CA ASP A 233 -5.91 -1.91 -5.12
C ASP A 233 -6.15 -2.39 -6.55
N ASN A 234 -6.94 -3.47 -6.68
CA ASN A 234 -7.26 -4.07 -7.98
C ASN A 234 -8.11 -3.19 -8.93
N GLN A 235 -8.53 -2.02 -8.50
CA GLN A 235 -9.16 -1.01 -9.35
C GLN A 235 -8.21 0.12 -9.72
N GLY A 236 -6.95 0.03 -9.29
CA GLY A 236 -5.91 1.04 -9.49
C GLY A 236 -6.11 2.28 -8.61
N ARG A 237 -6.90 2.16 -7.50
CA ARG A 237 -7.01 3.24 -6.52
C ARG A 237 -5.77 3.24 -5.64
N ILE A 238 -5.24 4.44 -5.38
CA ILE A 238 -4.08 4.65 -4.52
C ILE A 238 -4.60 4.91 -3.10
N ILE A 239 -4.19 4.07 -2.17
CA ILE A 239 -4.53 4.21 -0.74
C ILE A 239 -3.28 4.70 -0.03
N VAL A 240 -3.41 5.78 0.73
CA VAL A 240 -2.30 6.47 1.39
C VAL A 240 -2.58 6.60 2.88
N THR A 241 -1.61 6.29 3.71
CA THR A 241 -1.64 6.65 5.13
C THR A 241 -1.25 8.12 5.29
N ASP A 242 -2.15 8.91 5.85
CA ASP A 242 -1.99 10.33 6.11
C ASP A 242 -1.64 10.51 7.60
N PHE A 243 -0.36 10.28 7.92
CA PHE A 243 0.15 9.96 9.26
C PHE A 243 -0.26 10.97 10.34
N TRP A 244 0.06 12.25 10.15
CA TRP A 244 -0.26 13.29 11.13
C TRP A 244 -1.71 13.75 11.12
N ASN A 245 -2.47 13.35 10.11
CA ASN A 245 -3.93 13.59 10.06
C ASN A 245 -4.73 12.39 10.58
N HIS A 246 -4.08 11.33 11.06
CA HIS A 246 -4.70 10.17 11.70
C HIS A 246 -5.78 9.51 10.84
N ARG A 247 -5.52 9.36 9.52
CA ARG A 247 -6.49 8.79 8.58
C ARG A 247 -5.82 8.01 7.44
N LEU A 248 -6.60 7.17 6.78
CA LEU A 248 -6.29 6.69 5.44
C LEU A 248 -7.05 7.53 4.42
N GLN A 249 -6.45 7.82 3.28
CA GLN A 249 -7.13 8.43 2.16
C GLN A 249 -7.01 7.55 0.91
N ALA A 250 -8.10 7.46 0.14
CA ALA A 250 -8.14 6.80 -1.15
C ALA A 250 -8.24 7.83 -2.28
N PHE A 251 -7.46 7.60 -3.33
CA PHE A 251 -7.39 8.44 -4.52
C PHE A 251 -7.63 7.61 -5.77
N THR A 252 -8.13 8.24 -6.83
CA THR A 252 -8.13 7.61 -8.15
C THR A 252 -6.70 7.43 -8.65
N HIS A 253 -6.51 6.61 -9.68
CA HIS A 253 -5.21 6.45 -10.34
C HIS A 253 -4.68 7.76 -10.99
N GLU A 254 -5.48 8.81 -11.04
CA GLU A 254 -5.13 10.17 -11.50
C GLU A 254 -4.85 11.13 -10.34
N GLY A 255 -4.89 10.64 -9.08
CA GLY A 255 -4.62 11.44 -7.88
C GLY A 255 -5.82 12.25 -7.36
N HIS A 256 -7.05 12.02 -7.83
CA HIS A 256 -8.23 12.69 -7.29
C HIS A 256 -8.73 11.98 -6.02
N HIS A 257 -8.99 12.74 -4.96
CA HIS A 257 -9.51 12.19 -3.71
C HIS A 257 -10.86 11.51 -3.91
N ILE A 258 -11.00 10.32 -3.33
CA ILE A 258 -12.23 9.52 -3.34
C ILE A 258 -12.88 9.53 -1.96
N SER A 259 -12.14 9.13 -0.94
CA SER A 259 -12.67 8.90 0.42
C SER A 259 -11.58 8.97 1.47
N SER A 260 -12.00 9.19 2.70
CA SER A 260 -11.14 9.10 3.89
C SER A 260 -11.72 8.10 4.90
N PHE A 261 -10.84 7.42 5.62
CA PHE A 261 -11.17 6.51 6.71
C PHE A 261 -10.44 6.99 7.96
N ASP A 262 -11.19 7.49 8.93
CA ASP A 262 -10.68 8.18 10.11
C ASP A 262 -11.26 7.67 11.45
N CYS A 263 -11.95 6.53 11.46
CA CYS A 263 -12.66 6.00 12.62
C CYS A 263 -11.74 5.64 13.81
N GLY A 264 -11.17 6.63 14.48
CA GLY A 264 -10.32 6.46 15.65
C GLY A 264 -8.93 5.89 15.33
N ILE A 265 -8.48 6.02 14.10
CA ILE A 265 -7.11 5.69 13.70
C ILE A 265 -6.15 6.68 14.37
N GLU A 266 -5.08 6.13 14.96
CA GLU A 266 -3.99 6.95 15.50
C GLU A 266 -2.70 6.57 14.76
N TYR A 267 -2.06 7.56 14.13
CA TYR A 267 -0.75 7.42 13.49
C TYR A 267 -0.64 6.21 12.54
N PRO A 268 -1.47 6.10 11.48
CA PRO A 268 -1.35 5.02 10.53
C PRO A 268 -0.02 5.13 9.79
N TRP A 269 0.83 4.09 9.89
CA TRP A 269 2.18 4.15 9.32
C TRP A 269 2.26 3.51 7.95
N VAL A 270 1.80 2.27 7.81
CA VAL A 270 1.85 1.52 6.55
C VAL A 270 0.48 0.95 6.20
N VAL A 271 0.26 0.73 4.92
CA VAL A 271 -0.93 0.08 4.36
C VAL A 271 -0.53 -0.90 3.27
N ALA A 272 -1.18 -2.06 3.23
CA ALA A 272 -1.00 -3.07 2.19
C ALA A 272 -2.37 -3.59 1.71
N PHE A 273 -2.40 -4.13 0.49
CA PHE A 273 -3.61 -4.66 -0.13
C PHE A 273 -3.44 -6.13 -0.55
N ASP A 274 -4.40 -6.96 -0.17
CA ASP A 274 -4.55 -8.34 -0.66
C ASP A 274 -5.52 -8.35 -1.83
N GLU A 275 -5.00 -8.50 -3.03
CA GLU A 275 -5.80 -8.49 -4.27
C GLU A 275 -6.74 -9.70 -4.40
N HIS A 276 -6.38 -10.85 -3.82
CA HIS A 276 -7.18 -12.07 -3.90
C HIS A 276 -8.40 -12.02 -2.97
N ARG A 277 -8.23 -11.46 -1.76
CA ARG A 277 -9.30 -11.38 -0.75
C ARG A 277 -9.99 -10.03 -0.70
N GLY A 278 -9.45 -9.02 -1.40
CA GLY A 278 -9.92 -7.64 -1.31
C GLY A 278 -9.80 -7.07 0.09
N LEU A 279 -8.70 -7.35 0.77
CA LEU A 279 -8.42 -6.88 2.13
C LEU A 279 -7.39 -5.74 2.12
N ILE A 280 -7.61 -4.77 2.98
CA ILE A 280 -6.63 -3.73 3.29
C ILE A 280 -6.15 -3.98 4.71
N ALA A 281 -4.83 -4.17 4.88
CA ALA A 281 -4.19 -4.17 6.18
C ALA A 281 -3.46 -2.85 6.40
N PHE A 282 -3.54 -2.29 7.61
CA PHE A 282 -2.79 -1.09 7.97
C PHE A 282 -2.32 -1.17 9.41
N THR A 283 -1.23 -0.47 9.71
CA THR A 283 -0.69 -0.41 11.07
C THR A 283 -1.08 0.88 11.77
N THR A 284 -1.26 0.80 13.09
CA THR A 284 -1.33 1.94 14.00
C THR A 284 -0.48 1.59 15.21
N ASP A 285 0.21 2.53 15.84
CA ASP A 285 1.03 2.29 17.04
C ASP A 285 1.68 0.88 17.08
N ASN A 286 1.03 -0.07 17.77
CA ASN A 286 1.53 -1.44 17.94
C ASN A 286 0.50 -2.49 17.49
N ARG A 287 -0.38 -2.16 16.55
CA ARG A 287 -1.41 -3.08 16.04
C ARG A 287 -1.46 -3.07 14.52
N VAL A 288 -1.93 -4.18 13.99
CA VAL A 288 -2.32 -4.31 12.59
C VAL A 288 -3.83 -4.50 12.53
N HIS A 289 -4.49 -3.71 11.69
CA HIS A 289 -5.92 -3.80 11.45
C HIS A 289 -6.17 -4.25 10.02
N VAL A 290 -7.19 -5.09 9.83
CA VAL A 290 -7.59 -5.58 8.52
C VAL A 290 -9.05 -5.22 8.27
N ILE A 291 -9.32 -4.57 7.15
CA ILE A 291 -10.66 -4.18 6.70
C ILE A 291 -10.94 -4.74 5.30
N GLY A 292 -12.21 -4.88 4.95
CA GLY A 292 -12.59 -5.18 3.57
C GLY A 292 -12.52 -3.92 2.70
N ALA A 293 -11.77 -3.96 1.60
CA ALA A 293 -11.68 -2.84 0.66
C ALA A 293 -13.07 -2.44 0.15
N ASN A 294 -13.91 -3.40 -0.21
CA ASN A 294 -15.27 -3.15 -0.65
C ASN A 294 -16.15 -2.55 0.46
N GLN A 295 -15.88 -2.86 1.72
CA GLN A 295 -16.65 -2.35 2.85
C GLN A 295 -16.38 -0.86 3.11
N TRP A 296 -15.13 -0.42 2.92
CA TRP A 296 -14.79 1.01 3.01
C TRP A 296 -15.09 1.76 1.71
N LEU A 297 -14.73 1.19 0.57
CA LEU A 297 -14.73 1.89 -0.71
C LEU A 297 -16.02 1.69 -1.52
N ALA A 298 -16.88 0.70 -1.17
CA ALA A 298 -18.20 0.52 -1.80
C ALA A 298 -19.19 1.62 -1.39
N ASP A 299 -19.14 2.07 -0.15
CA ASP A 299 -19.99 3.18 0.32
C ASP A 299 -19.67 4.51 -0.40
N THR A 300 -18.48 4.61 -1.00
CA THR A 300 -18.05 5.79 -1.78
C THR A 300 -18.54 5.75 -3.22
N PHE A 301 -19.00 4.59 -3.70
CA PHE A 301 -19.57 4.43 -5.03
C PHE A 301 -21.11 4.48 -5.08
N THR A 302 -21.79 4.81 -3.98
CA THR A 302 -23.16 5.31 -4.11
C THR A 302 -23.10 6.55 -4.99
N TRP A 303 -23.59 6.37 -6.22
CA TRP A 303 -23.63 7.44 -7.21
C TRP A 303 -24.29 8.68 -6.58
N ARG A 304 -23.52 9.77 -6.49
CA ARG A 304 -24.03 11.08 -6.12
C ARG A 304 -23.83 12.00 -7.30
N PRO A 305 -24.86 12.74 -7.73
CA PRO A 305 -24.77 13.65 -8.88
C PRO A 305 -23.59 14.65 -8.79
N ASP A 306 -23.25 15.09 -7.58
CA ASP A 306 -22.16 16.02 -7.30
C ASP A 306 -20.76 15.42 -7.49
N ARG A 307 -20.63 14.08 -7.45
CA ARG A 307 -19.36 13.36 -7.65
C ARG A 307 -19.17 12.79 -9.05
N HIS A 308 -20.17 12.94 -9.94
CA HIS A 308 -20.12 12.37 -11.29
C HIS A 308 -18.89 12.83 -12.12
N ARG A 309 -18.39 14.04 -11.89
CA ARG A 309 -17.19 14.56 -12.57
C ARG A 309 -15.91 13.79 -12.27
N TYR A 310 -15.82 13.10 -11.12
CA TYR A 310 -14.66 12.34 -10.68
C TYR A 310 -14.78 10.84 -10.99
N ALA A 311 -15.91 10.38 -11.48
CA ALA A 311 -16.09 8.98 -11.81
C ALA A 311 -15.22 8.56 -13.02
N PRO A 312 -14.59 7.37 -13.00
CA PRO A 312 -13.87 6.83 -14.14
C PRO A 312 -14.70 6.84 -15.42
N SER A 313 -14.06 6.95 -16.58
CA SER A 313 -14.77 7.07 -17.86
C SER A 313 -15.69 5.88 -18.18
N TRP A 314 -15.31 4.66 -17.76
CA TRP A 314 -16.16 3.48 -17.88
C TRP A 314 -17.39 3.57 -16.97
N MET A 315 -17.21 4.05 -15.73
CA MET A 315 -18.31 4.24 -14.78
C MET A 315 -19.26 5.35 -15.22
N LYS A 316 -18.73 6.44 -15.79
CA LYS A 316 -19.56 7.50 -16.39
C LYS A 316 -20.45 6.95 -17.52
N ARG A 317 -19.92 6.06 -18.35
CA ARG A 317 -20.71 5.36 -19.39
C ARG A 317 -21.75 4.43 -18.79
N THR A 318 -21.37 3.59 -17.83
CA THR A 318 -22.26 2.64 -17.17
C THR A 318 -23.39 3.36 -16.42
N VAL A 319 -23.07 4.41 -15.63
CA VAL A 319 -24.06 5.21 -14.91
C VAL A 319 -24.95 5.99 -15.88
N SER A 320 -24.41 6.56 -16.95
CA SER A 320 -25.19 7.24 -17.99
C SER A 320 -26.15 6.25 -18.68
N THR A 321 -25.67 5.04 -18.96
CA THR A 321 -26.49 3.98 -19.55
C THR A 321 -27.56 3.50 -18.56
N MET A 322 -27.22 3.27 -17.29
CA MET A 322 -28.18 2.91 -16.24
C MET A 322 -29.24 4.00 -15.97
N THR A 323 -28.84 5.25 -15.97
CA THR A 323 -29.77 6.39 -15.81
C THR A 323 -30.71 6.46 -16.99
N MET A 324 -30.18 6.23 -18.20
CA MET A 324 -31.00 6.19 -19.42
C MET A 324 -31.96 4.99 -19.42
N ILE A 325 -31.49 3.80 -18.99
CA ILE A 325 -32.32 2.60 -18.84
C ILE A 325 -33.38 2.81 -17.78
N ARG A 326 -33.05 3.43 -16.64
CA ARG A 326 -34.01 3.71 -15.57
C ARG A 326 -35.06 4.73 -16.02
N SER A 327 -34.69 5.77 -16.74
CA SER A 327 -35.60 6.72 -17.36
C SER A 327 -36.54 6.04 -18.36
N LEU A 328 -36.00 5.12 -19.20
CA LEU A 328 -36.79 4.32 -20.13
C LEU A 328 -37.73 3.34 -19.42
N ILE A 329 -37.30 2.73 -18.30
CA ILE A 329 -38.16 1.83 -17.49
C ILE A 329 -39.28 2.64 -16.84
N ASP A 330 -38.99 3.83 -16.30
CA ASP A 330 -39.97 4.72 -15.68
C ASP A 330 -40.99 5.23 -16.73
N GLU A 331 -40.54 5.56 -17.94
CA GLU A 331 -41.42 5.92 -19.07
C GLU A 331 -42.24 4.71 -19.57
N CYS A 332 -41.66 3.51 -19.62
CA CYS A 332 -42.34 2.31 -20.05
C CYS A 332 -43.27 1.70 -18.98
N SER A 333 -42.96 1.88 -17.67
CA SER A 333 -43.86 1.48 -16.59
C SER A 333 -45.16 2.31 -16.57
N ALA A 334 -45.11 3.55 -17.04
CA ALA A 334 -46.28 4.38 -17.29
C ALA A 334 -47.13 3.90 -18.48
N MET A 335 -46.56 3.04 -19.34
CA MET A 335 -47.24 2.50 -20.54
C MET A 335 -47.58 1.00 -20.47
N SER A 336 -47.31 0.30 -19.36
CA SER A 336 -47.60 -1.15 -19.16
C SER A 336 -47.15 -2.10 -20.29
N MET A 337 -46.02 -1.85 -20.94
CA MET A 337 -45.63 -2.52 -22.18
C MET A 337 -44.29 -3.27 -22.18
N ILE A 338 -43.63 -3.56 -21.06
CA ILE A 338 -42.41 -4.40 -21.11
C ILE A 338 -42.73 -5.78 -20.53
N PRO A 339 -42.62 -6.87 -21.33
CA PRO A 339 -42.71 -8.22 -20.80
C PRO A 339 -41.57 -8.49 -19.81
N ASN A 340 -41.84 -9.15 -18.69
CA ASN A 340 -40.86 -9.50 -17.66
C ASN A 340 -39.66 -10.29 -18.19
N GLU A 341 -39.78 -10.96 -19.32
CA GLU A 341 -38.70 -11.70 -19.99
C GLU A 341 -37.62 -10.79 -20.58
N LEU A 342 -37.98 -9.59 -21.08
CA LEU A 342 -37.02 -8.63 -21.59
C LEU A 342 -36.24 -7.92 -20.48
N LEU A 343 -36.83 -7.72 -19.30
CA LEU A 343 -36.17 -7.20 -18.13
C LEU A 343 -35.07 -8.15 -17.63
N PHE A 344 -35.30 -9.47 -17.69
CA PHE A 344 -34.31 -10.46 -17.30
C PHE A 344 -33.11 -10.53 -18.24
N GLU A 345 -33.30 -10.36 -19.55
CA GLU A 345 -32.19 -10.28 -20.52
C GLU A 345 -31.34 -9.04 -20.33
N ILE A 346 -31.92 -7.87 -20.03
CA ILE A 346 -31.20 -6.61 -19.77
C ILE A 346 -30.36 -6.73 -18.49
N PHE A 347 -30.88 -7.40 -17.44
CA PHE A 347 -30.15 -7.61 -16.19
C PHE A 347 -29.09 -8.72 -16.25
N SER A 348 -29.13 -9.61 -17.24
CA SER A 348 -28.10 -10.63 -17.43
C SER A 348 -26.87 -10.14 -18.20
N PHE A 349 -26.93 -8.94 -18.80
CA PHE A 349 -25.83 -8.29 -19.52
C PHE A 349 -25.15 -7.17 -18.71
N LEU A 350 -25.62 -6.88 -17.49
CA LEU A 350 -25.05 -5.94 -16.53
C LEU A 350 -24.41 -6.66 -15.35
#